data_290b399392b4297305d7db2969d0eebf
#
_entry.id   290b399392b4297305d7db2969d0eebf
#
_cell.length_a   1.000
_cell.length_b   1.000
_cell.length_c   1.000
_cell.angle_alpha   90.00
_cell.angle_beta   90.00
_cell.angle_gamma   90.00
#
_symmetry.space_group_name_H-M   'P 1'
#
loop_
_entity.id
_entity.type
_entity.pdbx_description
1 polymer ?
#
loop_
_entity_poly.entity_id
_entity_poly.type
_entity_poly.pdbx_seq_one_letter_code
_entity_poly.pdbx_strand_id
1 'polypeptide(L)'
;ERDSGEYDFLLHRHILGKGKLDVSVLGRLGFSYIDTHRILDLRFDKFNAPLGRGVMENFSYAKIDSLLEEKMRELKLIASDLSSVSRFAKDSKIDSQKVLELYDQWIDNSFSGQMADAIYIAKNALGKIVGFVTFKVKNGEGSEGSEENFVDLSLLAVDSGVRGRGVGKGLVNYALNDLKKSGKYAECEVVVSSENTGAVRFYETLGFLQQKDTQIYHWHRSK
;
A
#
# COMPACT_ATOMS: atom_id res chain seq x y z
N GLU A 1 29.95 1.47 1.15
CA GLU A 1 30.15 1.13 -0.28
C GLU A 1 29.88 -0.37 -0.43
N ARG A 2 28.74 -0.76 -1.02
CA ARG A 2 28.49 -2.14 -1.41
C ARG A 2 28.88 -2.28 -2.87
N ASP A 3 29.59 -3.35 -3.19
CA ASP A 3 30.00 -3.67 -4.54
C ASP A 3 28.78 -3.76 -5.46
N SER A 4 28.62 -2.80 -6.38
CA SER A 4 27.54 -2.79 -7.37
C SER A 4 27.61 -3.98 -8.35
N GLY A 5 28.69 -4.73 -8.33
CA GLY A 5 28.86 -5.96 -9.09
C GLY A 5 27.89 -7.10 -8.71
N GLU A 6 27.29 -7.04 -7.53
CA GLU A 6 26.43 -8.09 -6.98
C GLU A 6 24.93 -7.91 -7.29
N TYR A 7 24.52 -6.72 -7.76
CA TYR A 7 23.10 -6.39 -7.95
C TYR A 7 22.81 -5.93 -9.38
N ASP A 8 21.71 -6.38 -9.96
CA ASP A 8 21.20 -5.91 -11.24
C ASP A 8 20.28 -4.69 -11.10
N PHE A 9 19.75 -4.48 -9.89
CA PHE A 9 18.82 -3.41 -9.56
C PHE A 9 19.05 -2.90 -8.14
N LEU A 10 19.10 -1.57 -7.98
CA LEU A 10 19.15 -0.90 -6.69
C LEU A 10 18.04 0.14 -6.57
N LEU A 11 17.51 0.30 -5.37
CA LEU A 11 16.52 1.32 -5.03
C LEU A 11 17.09 2.24 -3.95
N HIS A 12 17.02 3.57 -4.21
CA HIS A 12 17.34 4.59 -3.22
C HIS A 12 16.09 5.41 -2.87
N ARG A 13 15.90 5.67 -1.57
CA ARG A 13 14.83 6.52 -1.04
C ARG A 13 15.44 7.76 -0.39
N HIS A 14 15.10 8.94 -0.90
CA HIS A 14 15.52 10.21 -0.34
C HIS A 14 14.34 10.93 0.31
N ILE A 15 14.41 11.12 1.64
CA ILE A 15 13.38 11.82 2.41
C ILE A 15 13.56 13.33 2.23
N LEU A 16 12.56 14.01 1.68
CA LEU A 16 12.59 15.45 1.51
C LEU A 16 12.59 16.17 2.87
N GLY A 17 13.46 17.17 2.98
CA GLY A 17 13.60 17.96 4.22
C GLY A 17 14.54 17.37 5.28
N LYS A 18 15.02 16.12 5.12
CA LYS A 18 16.03 15.53 6.00
C LYS A 18 17.38 15.42 5.26
N GLY A 19 18.35 16.25 5.67
CA GLY A 19 19.72 16.23 5.14
C GLY A 19 19.89 16.99 3.81
N LYS A 20 21.13 17.34 3.50
CA LYS A 20 21.52 17.97 2.23
C LYS A 20 22.14 16.93 1.32
N LEU A 21 21.37 15.89 0.91
CA LEU A 21 21.86 15.06 -0.17
C LEU A 21 21.76 15.88 -1.46
N ASP A 22 22.91 16.10 -2.08
CA ASP A 22 22.93 16.63 -3.44
C ASP A 22 22.45 15.52 -4.39
N VAL A 23 21.17 15.60 -4.77
CA VAL A 23 20.55 14.60 -5.67
C VAL A 23 21.27 14.50 -7.02
N SER A 24 22.09 15.49 -7.40
CA SER A 24 22.95 15.42 -8.58
C SER A 24 23.98 14.29 -8.49
N VAL A 25 24.37 13.90 -7.27
CA VAL A 25 25.26 12.75 -7.04
C VAL A 25 24.59 11.45 -7.47
N LEU A 26 23.30 11.28 -7.21
CA LEU A 26 22.54 10.10 -7.63
C LEU A 26 22.56 9.95 -9.15
N GLY A 27 22.34 11.05 -9.89
CA GLY A 27 22.42 11.05 -11.36
C GLY A 27 23.81 10.67 -11.87
N ARG A 28 24.88 11.19 -11.24
CA ARG A 28 26.28 10.82 -11.61
C ARG A 28 26.58 9.34 -11.33
N LEU A 29 25.93 8.75 -10.35
CA LEU A 29 26.03 7.32 -10.03
C LEU A 29 25.10 6.43 -10.88
N GLY A 30 24.38 7.01 -11.85
CA GLY A 30 23.50 6.28 -12.76
C GLY A 30 22.10 6.00 -12.22
N PHE A 31 21.71 6.61 -11.08
CA PHE A 31 20.34 6.54 -10.60
C PHE A 31 19.42 7.45 -11.40
N SER A 32 18.23 6.96 -11.71
CA SER A 32 17.15 7.72 -12.35
C SER A 32 16.04 7.99 -11.34
N TYR A 33 15.52 9.22 -11.29
CA TYR A 33 14.31 9.54 -10.55
C TYR A 33 13.12 8.83 -11.17
N ILE A 34 12.28 8.21 -10.34
CA ILE A 34 11.11 7.44 -10.78
C ILE A 34 9.80 8.04 -10.28
N ASP A 35 9.72 8.36 -8.97
CA ASP A 35 8.47 8.79 -8.35
C ASP A 35 8.73 9.60 -7.08
N THR A 36 7.72 10.33 -6.63
CA THR A 36 7.67 10.85 -5.26
C THR A 36 6.56 10.14 -4.51
N HIS A 37 6.91 9.46 -3.43
CA HIS A 37 5.97 8.83 -2.53
C HIS A 37 5.61 9.76 -1.38
N ARG A 38 4.32 9.91 -1.16
CA ARG A 38 3.73 10.59 0.00
C ARG A 38 3.43 9.59 1.08
N ILE A 39 3.90 9.85 2.29
CA ILE A 39 3.60 9.06 3.47
C ILE A 39 2.52 9.79 4.24
N LEU A 40 1.40 9.09 4.48
CA LEU A 40 0.30 9.59 5.28
C LEU A 40 0.09 8.63 6.46
N ASP A 41 -0.26 9.19 7.62
CA ASP A 41 -0.59 8.42 8.81
C ASP A 41 -1.97 8.75 9.36
N LEU A 42 -2.48 7.84 10.17
CA LEU A 42 -3.71 7.98 10.91
C LEU A 42 -3.52 7.41 12.31
N ARG A 43 -3.58 8.25 13.32
CA ARG A 43 -3.51 7.82 14.72
C ARG A 43 -4.83 7.22 15.18
N PHE A 44 -4.77 6.03 15.80
CA PHE A 44 -5.96 5.32 16.25
C PHE A 44 -6.68 6.00 17.44
N ASP A 45 -5.98 6.77 18.28
CA ASP A 45 -6.61 7.56 19.35
C ASP A 45 -7.49 8.69 18.79
N LYS A 46 -7.13 9.27 17.64
CA LYS A 46 -7.88 10.32 16.94
C LYS A 46 -8.88 9.75 15.92
N PHE A 47 -8.76 8.47 15.55
CA PHE A 47 -9.65 7.83 14.60
C PHE A 47 -11.04 7.61 15.17
N ASN A 48 -12.04 8.24 14.61
CA ASN A 48 -13.44 8.14 15.01
C ASN A 48 -14.36 8.02 13.79
N ALA A 49 -14.06 7.09 12.90
CA ALA A 49 -15.03 6.81 11.83
C ALA A 49 -16.22 6.09 12.45
N PRO A 50 -17.46 6.57 12.22
CA PRO A 50 -18.61 5.78 12.56
C PRO A 50 -18.47 4.42 11.89
N LEU A 51 -18.67 3.35 12.65
CA LEU A 51 -18.98 2.04 12.07
C LEU A 51 -20.14 2.34 11.12
N GLY A 52 -19.80 2.50 9.83
CA GLY A 52 -20.76 2.96 8.85
C GLY A 52 -22.00 2.09 8.98
N ARG A 53 -23.11 2.67 9.42
CA ARG A 53 -24.46 2.17 9.13
C ARG A 53 -24.75 2.30 7.63
N GLY A 54 -23.76 2.15 6.83
CA GLY A 54 -23.75 2.03 5.42
C GLY A 54 -22.99 0.76 5.11
N VAL A 55 -23.49 -0.37 5.56
CA VAL A 55 -23.60 -1.49 4.65
C VAL A 55 -24.40 -0.87 3.51
N MET A 56 -23.69 -0.37 2.49
CA MET A 56 -24.34 -0.13 1.22
C MET A 56 -25.03 -1.44 0.94
N GLU A 57 -26.33 -1.45 0.81
CA GLU A 57 -27.25 -2.58 0.89
C GLU A 57 -26.83 -3.87 0.17
N ASN A 58 -25.64 -3.85 -0.46
CA ASN A 58 -25.14 -4.89 -1.35
C ASN A 58 -23.68 -5.31 -1.12
N PHE A 59 -23.00 -4.85 -0.06
CA PHE A 59 -21.60 -5.25 0.21
C PHE A 59 -21.41 -5.67 1.67
N SER A 60 -20.61 -6.71 1.88
CA SER A 60 -20.18 -7.19 3.20
C SER A 60 -18.67 -7.14 3.31
N TYR A 61 -18.15 -6.94 4.52
CA TYR A 61 -16.72 -6.86 4.82
C TYR A 61 -16.36 -7.95 5.83
N ALA A 62 -15.21 -8.56 5.65
CA ALA A 62 -14.71 -9.59 6.54
C ALA A 62 -13.18 -9.57 6.63
N LYS A 63 -12.65 -9.85 7.82
CA LYS A 63 -11.26 -10.31 7.98
C LYS A 63 -11.17 -11.76 7.55
N ILE A 64 -10.05 -12.13 6.92
CA ILE A 64 -9.80 -13.49 6.48
C ILE A 64 -8.38 -13.91 6.82
N ASP A 65 -8.25 -15.20 7.20
CA ASP A 65 -6.95 -15.81 7.51
C ASP A 65 -6.49 -16.76 6.38
N SER A 66 -7.43 -17.23 5.56
CA SER A 66 -7.15 -18.10 4.41
C SER A 66 -8.19 -17.92 3.31
N LEU A 67 -7.82 -18.27 2.10
CA LEU A 67 -8.72 -18.33 0.95
C LEU A 67 -8.50 -19.62 0.15
N LEU A 68 -9.56 -20.10 -0.50
CA LEU A 68 -9.45 -21.12 -1.52
C LEU A 68 -8.70 -20.56 -2.75
N GLU A 69 -7.99 -21.42 -3.48
CA GLU A 69 -7.20 -21.04 -4.64
C GLU A 69 -7.99 -20.27 -5.70
N GLU A 70 -9.25 -20.64 -5.90
CA GLU A 70 -10.17 -19.93 -6.80
C GLU A 70 -10.36 -18.46 -6.39
N LYS A 71 -10.48 -18.19 -5.09
CA LYS A 71 -10.63 -16.83 -4.55
C LYS A 71 -9.34 -16.02 -4.61
N MET A 72 -8.19 -16.69 -4.55
CA MET A 72 -6.90 -16.06 -4.80
C MET A 72 -6.80 -15.49 -6.22
N ARG A 73 -7.34 -16.21 -7.21
CA ARG A 73 -7.40 -15.70 -8.60
C ARG A 73 -8.28 -14.44 -8.72
N GLU A 74 -9.43 -14.38 -8.01
CA GLU A 74 -10.25 -13.18 -7.98
C GLU A 74 -9.45 -11.98 -7.45
N LEU A 75 -8.66 -12.16 -6.37
CA LEU A 75 -7.82 -11.10 -5.80
C LEU A 75 -6.71 -10.65 -6.77
N LYS A 76 -6.03 -11.58 -7.42
CA LYS A 76 -4.99 -11.28 -8.41
C LYS A 76 -5.53 -10.44 -9.57
N LEU A 77 -6.73 -10.77 -10.07
CA LEU A 77 -7.40 -9.98 -11.10
C LEU A 77 -7.69 -8.54 -10.64
N ILE A 78 -8.16 -8.36 -9.39
CA ILE A 78 -8.40 -7.03 -8.82
C ILE A 78 -7.08 -6.28 -8.60
N ALA A 79 -6.02 -6.99 -8.17
CA ALA A 79 -4.71 -6.42 -7.92
C ALA A 79 -3.96 -6.01 -9.19
N SER A 80 -4.29 -6.60 -10.35
CA SER A 80 -3.62 -6.28 -11.61
C SER A 80 -3.70 -4.79 -11.97
N ASP A 81 -4.78 -4.10 -11.58
CA ASP A 81 -4.90 -2.66 -11.77
C ASP A 81 -3.88 -1.85 -10.96
N LEU A 82 -3.40 -2.38 -9.82
CA LEU A 82 -2.38 -1.71 -8.99
C LEU A 82 -1.02 -1.69 -9.67
N SER A 83 -0.71 -2.72 -10.46
CA SER A 83 0.56 -2.83 -11.17
C SER A 83 0.80 -1.62 -12.07
N SER A 84 -0.23 -1.17 -12.80
CA SER A 84 -0.15 -0.10 -13.79
C SER A 84 0.14 1.29 -13.21
N VAL A 85 -0.18 1.52 -11.94
CA VAL A 85 0.03 2.81 -11.24
C VAL A 85 1.24 2.78 -10.28
N SER A 86 1.98 1.67 -10.28
CA SER A 86 3.12 1.48 -9.39
C SER A 86 4.37 2.21 -9.88
N ARG A 87 5.31 2.50 -8.96
CA ARG A 87 6.64 3.01 -9.33
C ARG A 87 7.38 2.10 -10.31
N PHE A 88 7.12 0.80 -10.25
CA PHE A 88 7.76 -0.17 -11.15
C PHE A 88 7.24 -0.04 -12.59
N ALA A 89 5.94 0.29 -12.77
CA ALA A 89 5.38 0.57 -14.08
C ALA A 89 5.86 1.91 -14.67
N LYS A 90 6.28 2.86 -13.82
CA LYS A 90 6.87 4.14 -14.23
C LYS A 90 8.32 3.99 -14.71
N ASP A 91 8.98 2.90 -14.40
CA ASP A 91 10.35 2.62 -14.80
C ASP A 91 10.37 1.89 -16.14
N SER A 92 10.71 2.60 -17.22
CA SER A 92 10.75 2.07 -18.59
C SER A 92 11.76 0.92 -18.79
N LYS A 93 12.67 0.69 -17.85
CA LYS A 93 13.62 -0.43 -17.89
C LYS A 93 13.07 -1.71 -17.27
N ILE A 94 11.90 -1.66 -16.66
CA ILE A 94 11.23 -2.83 -16.08
C ILE A 94 10.12 -3.29 -17.04
N ASP A 95 10.20 -4.56 -17.42
CA ASP A 95 9.19 -5.20 -18.25
C ASP A 95 7.83 -5.24 -17.55
N SER A 96 6.76 -4.86 -18.25
CA SER A 96 5.41 -4.78 -17.69
C SER A 96 4.89 -6.13 -17.19
N GLN A 97 5.29 -7.24 -17.86
CA GLN A 97 4.93 -8.59 -17.41
C GLN A 97 5.57 -8.92 -16.06
N LYS A 98 6.82 -8.50 -15.83
CA LYS A 98 7.48 -8.67 -14.54
C LYS A 98 6.83 -7.84 -13.43
N VAL A 99 6.26 -6.69 -13.77
CA VAL A 99 5.48 -5.90 -12.80
C VAL A 99 4.20 -6.64 -12.40
N LEU A 100 3.49 -7.26 -13.34
CA LEU A 100 2.32 -8.10 -13.03
C LEU A 100 2.70 -9.29 -12.14
N GLU A 101 3.76 -10.03 -12.50
CA GLU A 101 4.26 -11.18 -11.74
C GLU A 101 4.64 -10.76 -10.29
N LEU A 102 5.23 -9.56 -10.11
CA LEU A 102 5.55 -9.02 -8.79
C LEU A 102 4.29 -8.85 -7.94
N TYR A 103 3.20 -8.31 -8.51
CA TYR A 103 1.94 -8.14 -7.77
C TYR A 103 1.26 -9.47 -7.48
N ASP A 104 1.33 -10.43 -8.40
CA ASP A 104 0.84 -11.80 -8.16
C ASP A 104 1.57 -12.45 -6.98
N GLN A 105 2.91 -12.36 -6.96
CA GLN A 105 3.71 -12.82 -5.84
C GLN A 105 3.42 -12.06 -4.55
N TRP A 106 3.15 -10.76 -4.62
CA TRP A 106 2.80 -9.98 -3.44
C TRP A 106 1.51 -10.49 -2.81
N ILE A 107 0.50 -10.82 -3.62
CA ILE A 107 -0.74 -11.44 -3.11
C ILE A 107 -0.42 -12.80 -2.45
N ASP A 108 0.30 -13.70 -3.12
CA ASP A 108 0.66 -15.01 -2.57
C ASP A 108 1.44 -14.86 -1.23
N ASN A 109 2.43 -13.96 -1.19
CA ASN A 109 3.20 -13.67 0.01
C ASN A 109 2.38 -13.00 1.11
N SER A 110 1.32 -12.26 0.78
CA SER A 110 0.40 -11.71 1.77
C SER A 110 -0.37 -12.82 2.49
N PHE A 111 -0.84 -13.83 1.75
CA PHE A 111 -1.56 -14.98 2.34
C PHE A 111 -0.65 -15.97 3.07
N SER A 112 0.62 -16.04 2.73
CA SER A 112 1.61 -16.82 3.49
C SER A 112 2.07 -16.13 4.78
N GLY A 113 1.60 -14.90 5.07
CA GLY A 113 2.00 -14.09 6.22
C GLY A 113 3.33 -13.35 6.06
N GLN A 114 4.03 -13.53 4.92
CA GLN A 114 5.29 -12.84 4.69
C GLN A 114 5.12 -11.33 4.45
N MET A 115 4.07 -10.94 3.68
CA MET A 115 3.83 -9.56 3.27
C MET A 115 2.61 -8.91 3.93
N ALA A 116 1.78 -9.67 4.66
CA ALA A 116 0.66 -9.16 5.43
C ALA A 116 0.46 -9.95 6.73
N ASP A 117 -0.03 -9.28 7.77
CA ASP A 117 -0.43 -9.87 9.06
C ASP A 117 -1.95 -9.79 9.25
N ALA A 118 -2.63 -8.96 8.46
CA ALA A 118 -4.09 -8.90 8.42
C ALA A 118 -4.57 -8.61 7.01
N ILE A 119 -5.62 -9.32 6.59
CA ILE A 119 -6.24 -9.19 5.28
C ILE A 119 -7.75 -9.05 5.46
N TYR A 120 -8.33 -8.05 4.80
CA TYR A 120 -9.77 -7.83 4.79
C TYR A 120 -10.27 -7.79 3.35
N ILE A 121 -11.48 -8.31 3.15
CA ILE A 121 -12.13 -8.35 1.84
C ILE A 121 -13.50 -7.71 1.87
N ALA A 122 -13.91 -7.19 0.73
CA ALA A 122 -15.27 -6.78 0.43
C ALA A 122 -15.91 -7.78 -0.53
N LYS A 123 -17.14 -8.22 -0.23
CA LYS A 123 -17.94 -9.08 -1.09
C LYS A 123 -19.21 -8.37 -1.51
N ASN A 124 -19.66 -8.59 -2.75
CA ASN A 124 -20.99 -8.17 -3.20
C ASN A 124 -22.09 -9.13 -2.71
N ALA A 125 -23.35 -8.82 -3.03
CA ALA A 125 -24.52 -9.63 -2.64
C ALA A 125 -24.48 -11.09 -3.18
N LEU A 126 -23.71 -11.34 -4.25
CA LEU A 126 -23.51 -12.67 -4.82
C LEU A 126 -22.33 -13.44 -4.18
N GLY A 127 -21.69 -12.86 -3.15
CA GLY A 127 -20.52 -13.45 -2.49
C GLY A 127 -19.20 -13.35 -3.27
N LYS A 128 -19.19 -12.69 -4.46
CA LYS A 128 -17.96 -12.42 -5.22
C LYS A 128 -17.11 -11.38 -4.48
N ILE A 129 -15.79 -11.61 -4.40
CA ILE A 129 -14.86 -10.62 -3.87
C ILE A 129 -14.76 -9.46 -4.87
N VAL A 130 -14.93 -8.24 -4.36
CA VAL A 130 -14.91 -7.00 -5.15
C VAL A 130 -13.92 -5.96 -4.61
N GLY A 131 -13.15 -6.33 -3.60
CA GLY A 131 -12.07 -5.50 -3.07
C GLY A 131 -11.35 -6.18 -1.92
N PHE A 132 -10.12 -5.76 -1.68
CA PHE A 132 -9.33 -6.22 -0.54
C PHE A 132 -8.39 -5.13 -0.05
N VAL A 133 -7.97 -5.27 1.21
CA VAL A 133 -6.92 -4.46 1.82
C VAL A 133 -6.03 -5.34 2.69
N THR A 134 -4.71 -5.10 2.65
CA THR A 134 -3.72 -5.84 3.43
C THR A 134 -2.98 -4.90 4.36
N PHE A 135 -2.64 -5.39 5.55
CA PHE A 135 -1.86 -4.66 6.56
C PHE A 135 -0.67 -5.49 7.01
N LYS A 136 0.50 -4.83 7.13
CA LYS A 136 1.71 -5.40 7.72
C LYS A 136 2.06 -4.69 9.00
N VAL A 137 2.30 -5.45 10.06
CA VAL A 137 2.78 -4.92 11.35
C VAL A 137 4.23 -4.47 11.20
N LYS A 138 4.53 -3.30 11.70
CA LYS A 138 5.87 -2.72 11.77
C LYS A 138 6.20 -2.43 13.23
N ASN A 139 7.38 -2.89 13.63
CA ASN A 139 7.99 -2.53 14.91
C ASN A 139 8.99 -1.41 14.64
N GLY A 140 8.96 -0.33 15.37
CA GLY A 140 9.92 0.74 15.16
C GLY A 140 9.41 2.10 15.63
N GLU A 141 10.17 3.13 15.31
CA GLU A 141 9.74 4.50 15.55
C GLU A 141 8.57 4.83 14.64
N GLY A 142 7.39 5.00 15.23
CA GLY A 142 6.24 5.57 14.56
C GLY A 142 6.52 7.01 14.09
N SER A 143 5.54 7.65 13.46
CA SER A 143 5.68 9.00 12.88
C SER A 143 6.15 10.07 13.88
N GLU A 144 5.89 9.91 15.16
CA GLU A 144 6.28 10.81 16.25
C GLU A 144 7.49 10.31 17.09
N GLY A 145 8.20 9.24 16.62
CA GLY A 145 9.37 8.69 17.34
C GLY A 145 9.02 7.86 18.57
N SER A 146 7.76 7.40 18.68
CA SER A 146 7.34 6.44 19.71
C SER A 146 7.76 5.03 19.34
N GLU A 147 8.26 4.24 20.31
CA GLU A 147 8.52 2.80 20.13
C GLU A 147 7.22 1.96 20.11
N GLU A 148 6.16 2.49 19.52
CA GLU A 148 4.87 1.83 19.45
C GLU A 148 4.74 1.04 18.14
N ASN A 149 4.03 -0.08 18.21
CA ASN A 149 3.71 -0.85 17.02
C ASN A 149 2.75 -0.05 16.14
N PHE A 150 3.04 -0.01 14.84
CA PHE A 150 2.13 0.56 13.86
C PHE A 150 1.81 -0.44 12.75
N VAL A 151 0.79 -0.19 11.98
CA VAL A 151 0.42 -1.01 10.81
C VAL A 151 0.61 -0.22 9.53
N ASP A 152 1.22 -0.85 8.55
CA ASP A 152 1.35 -0.34 7.18
C ASP A 152 0.23 -0.90 6.32
N LEU A 153 -0.62 -0.04 5.76
CA LEU A 153 -1.60 -0.40 4.74
C LEU A 153 -0.83 -0.64 3.43
N SER A 154 -0.55 -1.90 3.13
CA SER A 154 0.39 -2.28 2.07
C SER A 154 -0.27 -2.34 0.69
N LEU A 155 -1.47 -2.91 0.57
CA LEU A 155 -2.24 -2.99 -0.67
C LEU A 155 -3.71 -2.67 -0.42
N LEU A 156 -4.31 -1.90 -1.31
CA LEU A 156 -5.75 -1.66 -1.37
C LEU A 156 -6.20 -1.67 -2.83
N ALA A 157 -7.13 -2.55 -3.17
CA ALA A 157 -7.73 -2.58 -4.49
C ALA A 157 -9.23 -2.83 -4.43
N VAL A 158 -9.95 -2.24 -5.38
CA VAL A 158 -11.40 -2.40 -5.59
C VAL A 158 -11.64 -2.64 -7.06
N ASP A 159 -12.44 -3.67 -7.38
CA ASP A 159 -12.89 -4.00 -8.72
C ASP A 159 -13.45 -2.76 -9.42
N SER A 160 -12.97 -2.50 -10.64
CA SER A 160 -13.33 -1.29 -11.42
C SER A 160 -14.83 -1.14 -11.61
N GLY A 161 -15.58 -2.24 -11.74
CA GLY A 161 -17.04 -2.25 -11.92
C GLY A 161 -17.83 -1.74 -10.71
N VAL A 162 -17.19 -1.61 -9.53
CA VAL A 162 -17.86 -1.12 -8.30
C VAL A 162 -17.15 0.08 -7.67
N ARG A 163 -16.14 0.66 -8.33
CA ARG A 163 -15.50 1.91 -7.88
C ARG A 163 -16.52 3.05 -7.84
N GLY A 164 -16.24 4.06 -7.03
CA GLY A 164 -17.15 5.20 -6.84
C GLY A 164 -18.39 4.92 -5.98
N ARG A 165 -18.63 3.64 -5.61
CA ARG A 165 -19.76 3.23 -4.77
C ARG A 165 -19.44 3.16 -3.28
N GLY A 166 -18.34 3.73 -2.83
CA GLY A 166 -17.95 3.74 -1.40
C GLY A 166 -17.36 2.42 -0.88
N VAL A 167 -17.21 1.36 -1.71
CA VAL A 167 -16.71 0.03 -1.30
C VAL A 167 -15.35 0.14 -0.63
N GLY A 168 -14.40 0.85 -1.23
CA GLY A 168 -13.07 1.03 -0.65
C GLY A 168 -13.09 1.76 0.69
N LYS A 169 -13.92 2.82 0.81
CA LYS A 169 -14.08 3.56 2.07
C LYS A 169 -14.69 2.67 3.16
N GLY A 170 -15.70 1.90 2.83
CA GLY A 170 -16.33 0.95 3.76
C GLY A 170 -15.35 -0.13 4.23
N LEU A 171 -14.59 -0.71 3.29
CA LEU A 171 -13.60 -1.75 3.57
C LEU A 171 -12.49 -1.25 4.49
N VAL A 172 -11.87 -0.10 4.17
CA VAL A 172 -10.80 0.47 5.00
C VAL A 172 -11.33 0.87 6.38
N ASN A 173 -12.50 1.52 6.46
CA ASN A 173 -13.11 1.84 7.76
C ASN A 173 -13.40 0.59 8.60
N TYR A 174 -13.90 -0.48 7.99
CA TYR A 174 -14.11 -1.76 8.69
C TYR A 174 -12.81 -2.31 9.26
N ALA A 175 -11.76 -2.34 8.43
CA ALA A 175 -10.44 -2.84 8.83
C ALA A 175 -9.80 -1.98 9.94
N LEU A 176 -9.80 -0.65 9.79
CA LEU A 176 -9.25 0.27 10.79
C LEU A 176 -9.99 0.18 12.13
N ASN A 177 -11.32 0.00 12.14
CA ASN A 177 -12.07 -0.22 13.36
C ASN A 177 -11.72 -1.54 14.05
N ASP A 178 -11.48 -2.62 13.28
CA ASP A 178 -11.07 -3.91 13.84
C ASP A 178 -9.66 -3.83 14.43
N LEU A 179 -8.72 -3.19 13.71
CA LEU A 179 -7.35 -2.95 14.18
C LEU A 179 -7.32 -2.06 15.43
N LYS A 180 -8.10 -0.97 15.46
CA LYS A 180 -8.24 -0.10 16.64
C LYS A 180 -8.75 -0.87 17.85
N LYS A 181 -9.78 -1.71 17.69
CA LYS A 181 -10.35 -2.52 18.78
C LYS A 181 -9.34 -3.49 19.39
N SER A 182 -8.34 -3.92 18.63
CA SER A 182 -7.30 -4.80 19.16
C SER A 182 -6.43 -4.14 20.24
N GLY A 183 -6.36 -2.81 20.26
CA GLY A 183 -5.52 -2.01 21.17
C GLY A 183 -4.02 -2.23 21.03
N LYS A 184 -3.57 -2.88 19.93
CA LYS A 184 -2.18 -3.30 19.74
C LYS A 184 -1.34 -2.26 18.97
N TYR A 185 -1.97 -1.32 18.31
CA TYR A 185 -1.34 -0.40 17.36
C TYR A 185 -1.68 1.04 17.69
N ALA A 186 -0.70 1.94 17.61
CA ALA A 186 -0.90 3.37 17.83
C ALA A 186 -1.42 4.08 16.57
N GLU A 187 -0.95 3.64 15.41
CA GLU A 187 -1.24 4.31 14.14
C GLU A 187 -1.26 3.36 12.96
N CYS A 188 -1.84 3.84 11.85
CA CYS A 188 -1.79 3.21 10.54
C CYS A 188 -1.09 4.15 9.57
N GLU A 189 -0.04 3.67 8.88
CA GLU A 189 0.67 4.39 7.82
C GLU A 189 0.22 3.86 6.45
N VAL A 190 0.24 4.73 5.45
CA VAL A 190 0.09 4.35 4.04
C VAL A 190 1.06 5.14 3.17
N VAL A 191 1.62 4.50 2.17
CA VAL A 191 2.53 5.10 1.20
C VAL A 191 1.89 5.10 -0.18
N VAL A 192 1.75 6.28 -0.78
CA VAL A 192 1.13 6.45 -2.11
C VAL A 192 2.02 7.30 -3.02
N SER A 193 1.94 7.10 -4.33
CA SER A 193 2.52 8.05 -5.29
C SER A 193 1.87 9.42 -5.14
N SER A 194 2.66 10.48 -5.05
CA SER A 194 2.14 11.86 -4.95
C SER A 194 1.34 12.27 -6.20
N GLU A 195 1.60 11.62 -7.34
CA GLU A 195 0.86 11.82 -8.59
C GLU A 195 -0.51 11.11 -8.59
N ASN A 196 -0.70 10.10 -7.75
CA ASN A 196 -2.00 9.45 -7.57
C ASN A 196 -2.89 10.31 -6.66
N THR A 197 -3.29 11.47 -7.19
CA THR A 197 -4.10 12.45 -6.44
C THR A 197 -5.44 11.87 -5.98
N GLY A 198 -5.98 10.89 -6.70
CA GLY A 198 -7.19 10.17 -6.31
C GLY A 198 -7.00 9.36 -5.03
N ALA A 199 -5.90 8.61 -4.93
CA ALA A 199 -5.56 7.85 -3.72
C ALA A 199 -5.22 8.78 -2.55
N VAL A 200 -4.45 9.85 -2.79
CA VAL A 200 -4.14 10.85 -1.75
C VAL A 200 -5.43 11.40 -1.14
N ARG A 201 -6.33 11.93 -1.97
CA ARG A 201 -7.64 12.46 -1.51
C ARG A 201 -8.48 11.39 -0.82
N PHE A 202 -8.47 10.16 -1.31
CA PHE A 202 -9.18 9.06 -0.69
C PHE A 202 -8.73 8.86 0.76
N TYR A 203 -7.43 8.77 1.03
CA TYR A 203 -6.90 8.60 2.38
C TYR A 203 -7.14 9.83 3.26
N GLU A 204 -7.02 11.04 2.73
CA GLU A 204 -7.38 12.28 3.44
C GLU A 204 -8.85 12.27 3.90
N THR A 205 -9.80 11.78 3.06
CA THR A 205 -11.22 11.63 3.45
C THR A 205 -11.47 10.60 4.55
N LEU A 206 -10.51 9.72 4.81
CA LEU A 206 -10.52 8.75 5.90
C LEU A 206 -9.86 9.29 7.18
N GLY A 207 -9.27 10.50 7.12
CA GLY A 207 -8.61 11.14 8.24
C GLY A 207 -7.10 10.91 8.31
N PHE A 208 -6.49 10.33 7.28
CA PHE A 208 -5.03 10.27 7.17
C PHE A 208 -4.45 11.66 6.93
N LEU A 209 -3.34 11.96 7.57
CA LEU A 209 -2.62 13.23 7.46
C LEU A 209 -1.26 13.01 6.79
N GLN A 210 -0.87 13.94 5.92
CA GLN A 210 0.44 13.89 5.28
C GLN A 210 1.54 14.15 6.30
N GLN A 211 2.57 13.28 6.31
CA GLN A 211 3.76 13.41 7.16
C GLN A 211 4.97 13.89 6.39
N LYS A 212 5.32 13.19 5.33
CA LYS A 212 6.53 13.49 4.55
C LYS A 212 6.41 12.97 3.13
N ASP A 213 7.22 13.55 2.25
CA ASP A 213 7.41 13.05 0.89
C ASP A 213 8.80 12.43 0.76
N THR A 214 8.90 11.36 -0.03
CA THR A 214 10.13 10.61 -0.28
C THR A 214 10.33 10.43 -1.77
N GLN A 215 11.43 10.92 -2.30
CA GLN A 215 11.81 10.68 -3.70
C GLN A 215 12.38 9.28 -3.87
N ILE A 216 11.96 8.60 -4.92
CA ILE A 216 12.35 7.24 -5.28
C ILE A 216 13.24 7.29 -6.50
N TYR A 217 14.41 6.67 -6.39
CA TYR A 217 15.39 6.55 -7.46
C TYR A 217 15.70 5.09 -7.70
N HIS A 218 15.79 4.69 -8.96
CA HIS A 218 16.20 3.35 -9.39
C HIS A 218 17.55 3.42 -10.11
N TRP A 219 18.38 2.42 -9.88
CA TRP A 219 19.59 2.15 -10.63
C TRP A 219 19.49 0.75 -11.23
N HIS A 220 19.91 0.63 -12.49
CA HIS A 220 19.98 -0.64 -13.20
C HIS A 220 21.40 -0.86 -13.66
N ARG A 221 21.89 -2.10 -13.58
CA ARG A 221 23.16 -2.48 -14.18
C ARG A 221 23.10 -2.21 -15.66
N SER A 222 24.08 -1.50 -16.19
CA SER A 222 24.28 -1.38 -17.63
C SER A 222 24.65 -2.74 -18.21
N LYS A 223 23.96 -3.15 -19.27
CA LYS A 223 24.31 -4.39 -20.01
C LYS A 223 25.57 -4.16 -20.82
#